data_225771fbbbcac0bc174350c1ba7ecb87
#
_entry.id   225771fbbbcac0bc174350c1ba7ecb87
#
_cell.length_a   1.000
_cell.length_b   1.000
_cell.length_c   1.000
_cell.angle_alpha   90.00
_cell.angle_beta   90.00
_cell.angle_gamma   90.00
#
_symmetry.space_group_name_H-M   'P 1'
#
loop_
_entity.id
_entity.type
_entity.pdbx_description
1 polymer ?
#
loop_
_entity_poly.entity_id
_entity_poly.type
_entity_poly.pdbx_seq_one_letter_code
_entity_poly.pdbx_strand_id
1 'polypeptide(L)'
;VVRLSGEKTPQYFAELKVDGFAVSLQYKDGVFQAGATRGNGIIGEDVTQNLKTIESIPLKLEKFEIRNSKFEIPPTELEVRGEVYMEKRDFERFNKERKKKGEILFANPRNLSAGSIRQLDPMLAASRPLKFLAYDLVSDLGQTLHSKEHEILKSLGFKTDPTARVCNSIGEVISYWGFIKKKRDSLPFMIDGVVVVVNDNKIFSKLGVAGKSPRGIRALKFSGMQATTRIVDIQLQVGRTGAITPVAYLEPISLAGVTVSRATLHNQDEIQRLDVRVGDTVIVERAGDVIPAVVRVLGELRSGKESVFHMPTHCLVCGAGLLRPAGEAIWRCPNKEGCPAQKRESLYHFVSKKGFNIVGLGPKIIDKLVDAGLVSGAADLFSLQEGDLVLLER
;
A
#
# COMPACT_ATOMS: atom_id res chain seq x y z
N VAL A 1 -0.45 -23.95 4.28
CA VAL A 1 -1.42 -24.65 3.42
C VAL A 1 -1.57 -26.08 3.91
N VAL A 2 -0.53 -26.92 3.83
CA VAL A 2 -0.56 -28.36 4.19
C VAL A 2 -1.30 -28.64 5.51
N ARG A 3 -0.92 -27.94 6.60
CA ARG A 3 -1.52 -28.15 7.93
C ARG A 3 -3.04 -27.86 7.99
N LEU A 4 -3.53 -26.88 7.22
CA LEU A 4 -4.93 -26.45 7.29
C LEU A 4 -5.83 -27.15 6.25
N SER A 5 -5.29 -27.49 5.09
CA SER A 5 -6.04 -28.17 4.03
C SER A 5 -6.03 -29.68 4.14
N GLY A 6 -4.95 -30.27 4.72
CA GLY A 6 -4.65 -31.69 4.70
C GLY A 6 -4.01 -32.16 3.37
N GLU A 7 -3.89 -31.26 2.38
CA GLU A 7 -3.28 -31.56 1.09
C GLU A 7 -1.75 -31.61 1.23
N LYS A 8 -1.14 -32.73 0.91
CA LYS A 8 0.32 -32.94 1.07
C LYS A 8 1.14 -32.21 0.02
N THR A 9 0.62 -32.07 -1.19
CA THR A 9 1.30 -31.48 -2.35
C THR A 9 0.44 -30.43 -3.03
N PRO A 10 0.15 -29.28 -2.36
CA PRO A 10 -0.69 -28.26 -2.94
C PRO A 10 0.01 -27.61 -4.14
N GLN A 11 -0.73 -27.41 -5.23
CA GLN A 11 -0.29 -26.60 -6.36
C GLN A 11 -0.48 -25.12 -6.06
N TYR A 12 0.39 -24.31 -6.61
CA TYR A 12 0.36 -22.86 -6.52
C TYR A 12 0.28 -22.25 -7.92
N PHE A 13 -0.32 -21.10 -8.02
CA PHE A 13 -0.25 -20.24 -9.19
C PHE A 13 0.60 -19.03 -8.82
N ALA A 14 1.62 -18.73 -9.62
CA ALA A 14 2.54 -17.63 -9.37
C ALA A 14 2.46 -16.61 -10.52
N GLU A 15 2.31 -15.35 -10.18
CA GLU A 15 2.11 -14.25 -11.10
C GLU A 15 2.83 -12.98 -10.65
N LEU A 16 2.96 -12.00 -11.54
CA LEU A 16 3.58 -10.72 -11.24
C LEU A 16 2.75 -9.91 -10.25
N LYS A 17 3.40 -9.37 -9.24
CA LYS A 17 2.82 -8.34 -8.39
C LYS A 17 3.07 -6.96 -9.01
N VAL A 18 2.14 -6.53 -9.84
CA VAL A 18 2.20 -5.21 -10.50
C VAL A 18 2.09 -4.11 -9.44
N ASP A 19 2.92 -3.09 -9.58
CA ASP A 19 2.92 -1.92 -8.69
C ASP A 19 2.04 -0.82 -9.30
N GLY A 20 0.74 -0.93 -9.08
CA GLY A 20 -0.29 -0.08 -9.63
C GLY A 20 -1.38 0.26 -8.61
N PHE A 21 -2.62 0.33 -9.07
CA PHE A 21 -3.79 0.69 -8.29
C PHE A 21 -4.90 -0.34 -8.51
N ALA A 22 -5.25 -1.08 -7.46
CA ALA A 22 -6.22 -2.17 -7.53
C ALA A 22 -7.66 -1.65 -7.69
N VAL A 23 -8.39 -2.23 -8.65
CA VAL A 23 -9.79 -1.93 -8.93
C VAL A 23 -10.60 -3.20 -9.15
N SER A 24 -11.91 -3.11 -8.93
CA SER A 24 -12.90 -4.11 -9.29
C SER A 24 -13.79 -3.60 -10.41
N LEU A 25 -14.05 -4.43 -11.40
CA LEU A 25 -14.89 -4.16 -12.57
C LEU A 25 -16.12 -5.06 -12.53
N GLN A 26 -17.30 -4.46 -12.64
CA GLN A 26 -18.57 -5.17 -12.68
C GLN A 26 -19.18 -5.09 -14.08
N TYR A 27 -19.55 -6.23 -14.60
CA TYR A 27 -20.22 -6.39 -15.89
C TYR A 27 -21.60 -6.96 -15.69
N LYS A 28 -22.55 -6.48 -16.49
CA LYS A 28 -23.89 -7.03 -16.58
C LYS A 28 -24.20 -7.33 -18.06
N ASP A 29 -24.66 -8.54 -18.34
CA ASP A 29 -24.95 -9.04 -19.70
C ASP A 29 -23.77 -8.79 -20.66
N GLY A 30 -22.55 -8.93 -20.15
CA GLY A 30 -21.30 -8.71 -20.89
C GLY A 30 -20.92 -7.25 -21.14
N VAL A 31 -21.64 -6.28 -20.56
CA VAL A 31 -21.34 -4.84 -20.70
C VAL A 31 -20.81 -4.27 -19.39
N PHE A 32 -19.75 -3.49 -19.46
CA PHE A 32 -19.15 -2.83 -18.29
C PHE A 32 -20.14 -1.83 -17.67
N GLN A 33 -20.55 -2.09 -16.42
CA GLN A 33 -21.53 -1.30 -15.68
C GLN A 33 -20.89 -0.36 -14.67
N ALA A 34 -20.05 -0.91 -13.78
CA ALA A 34 -19.48 -0.18 -12.67
C ALA A 34 -18.04 -0.60 -12.39
N GLY A 35 -17.26 0.34 -11.91
CA GLY A 35 -15.90 0.07 -11.44
C GLY A 35 -15.60 0.82 -10.15
N ALA A 36 -15.01 0.10 -9.19
CA ALA A 36 -14.72 0.63 -7.87
C ALA A 36 -13.25 0.44 -7.49
N THR A 37 -12.74 1.35 -6.64
CA THR A 37 -11.46 1.17 -6.00
C THR A 37 -11.53 0.05 -4.96
N ARG A 38 -10.39 -0.53 -4.58
CA ARG A 38 -10.33 -1.56 -3.53
C ARG A 38 -10.93 -1.09 -2.21
N GLY A 39 -10.88 0.21 -1.88
CA GLY A 39 -11.38 0.77 -0.64
C GLY A 39 -10.86 0.04 0.60
N ASN A 40 -11.78 -0.34 1.51
CA ASN A 40 -11.49 -1.12 2.70
C ASN A 40 -11.59 -2.65 2.48
N GLY A 41 -11.82 -3.07 1.25
CA GLY A 41 -12.04 -4.47 0.83
C GLY A 41 -13.51 -4.87 0.71
N ILE A 42 -14.45 -4.02 1.16
CA ILE A 42 -15.91 -4.22 1.08
C ILE A 42 -16.55 -3.04 0.33
N ILE A 43 -16.17 -1.81 0.67
CA ILE A 43 -16.67 -0.57 0.06
C ILE A 43 -15.51 0.15 -0.59
N GLY A 44 -15.64 0.50 -1.86
CA GLY A 44 -14.71 1.29 -2.65
C GLY A 44 -15.36 2.56 -3.20
N GLU A 45 -14.54 3.50 -3.67
CA GLU A 45 -15.02 4.69 -4.38
C GLU A 45 -15.45 4.29 -5.79
N ASP A 46 -16.58 4.80 -6.27
CA ASP A 46 -16.98 4.66 -7.67
C ASP A 46 -16.04 5.46 -8.58
N VAL A 47 -15.40 4.77 -9.50
CA VAL A 47 -14.46 5.35 -10.48
C VAL A 47 -14.80 4.90 -11.91
N THR A 48 -16.04 4.52 -12.13
CA THR A 48 -16.55 3.93 -13.38
C THR A 48 -16.20 4.77 -14.59
N GLN A 49 -16.42 6.08 -14.55
CA GLN A 49 -16.20 6.93 -15.72
C GLN A 49 -14.72 7.04 -16.07
N ASN A 50 -13.83 7.06 -15.07
CA ASN A 50 -12.39 7.08 -15.28
C ASN A 50 -11.90 5.74 -15.84
N LEU A 51 -12.42 4.61 -15.34
CA LEU A 51 -12.06 3.28 -15.84
C LEU A 51 -12.51 3.04 -17.28
N LYS A 52 -13.64 3.62 -17.71
CA LYS A 52 -14.11 3.58 -19.10
C LYS A 52 -13.15 4.21 -20.11
N THR A 53 -12.24 5.07 -19.65
CA THR A 53 -11.23 5.72 -20.51
C THR A 53 -9.98 4.85 -20.75
N ILE A 54 -9.86 3.71 -20.07
CA ILE A 54 -8.70 2.82 -20.18
C ILE A 54 -8.95 1.81 -21.30
N GLU A 55 -8.25 1.96 -22.43
CA GLU A 55 -8.43 1.12 -23.63
C GLU A 55 -8.27 -0.38 -23.37
N SER A 56 -7.46 -0.78 -22.39
CA SER A 56 -7.25 -2.20 -22.04
C SER A 56 -8.35 -2.79 -21.15
N ILE A 57 -9.37 -2.02 -20.78
CA ILE A 57 -10.59 -2.51 -20.11
C ILE A 57 -11.66 -2.73 -21.17
N PRO A 58 -12.10 -3.98 -21.44
CA PRO A 58 -13.18 -4.24 -22.38
C PRO A 58 -14.48 -3.56 -21.90
N LEU A 59 -15.06 -2.67 -22.69
CA LEU A 59 -16.39 -2.10 -22.40
C LEU A 59 -17.51 -3.11 -22.69
N LYS A 60 -17.22 -4.08 -23.56
CA LYS A 60 -18.07 -5.23 -23.86
C LYS A 60 -17.19 -6.46 -23.93
N LEU A 61 -17.59 -7.50 -23.21
CA LEU A 61 -16.85 -8.77 -23.16
C LEU A 61 -16.98 -9.53 -24.49
N GLU A 62 -15.91 -10.22 -24.87
CA GLU A 62 -15.92 -11.14 -25.98
C GLU A 62 -16.80 -12.35 -25.66
N LYS A 63 -17.55 -12.83 -26.64
CA LYS A 63 -18.32 -14.06 -26.51
C LYS A 63 -17.38 -15.23 -26.73
N PHE A 64 -17.38 -16.19 -25.82
CA PHE A 64 -16.68 -17.47 -26.02
C PHE A 64 -17.46 -18.62 -25.35
N GLU A 65 -17.21 -19.83 -25.78
CA GLU A 65 -17.81 -21.04 -25.20
C GLU A 65 -16.77 -21.72 -24.29
N ILE A 66 -17.15 -21.96 -23.05
CA ILE A 66 -16.40 -22.89 -22.18
C ILE A 66 -16.94 -24.29 -22.48
N ARG A 67 -16.12 -25.14 -23.09
CA ARG A 67 -16.47 -26.55 -23.32
C ARG A 67 -16.88 -27.19 -21.99
N ASN A 68 -18.08 -27.80 -21.98
CA ASN A 68 -18.74 -28.44 -20.83
C ASN A 68 -19.13 -27.46 -19.68
N SER A 69 -19.25 -26.17 -19.93
CA SER A 69 -19.85 -25.23 -18.98
C SER A 69 -21.37 -25.26 -19.06
N LYS A 70 -22.04 -25.20 -17.91
CA LYS A 70 -23.48 -24.98 -17.80
C LYS A 70 -23.86 -23.50 -17.80
N PHE A 71 -22.89 -22.60 -17.92
CA PHE A 71 -23.08 -21.17 -17.84
C PHE A 71 -23.14 -20.56 -19.24
N GLU A 72 -24.11 -19.66 -19.44
CA GLU A 72 -24.15 -18.77 -20.60
C GLU A 72 -22.98 -17.75 -20.49
N ILE A 73 -22.31 -17.46 -21.60
CA ILE A 73 -21.21 -16.54 -21.65
C ILE A 73 -21.45 -15.47 -22.72
N PRO A 74 -21.37 -14.21 -22.35
CA PRO A 74 -21.04 -13.65 -21.03
C PRO A 74 -22.14 -13.92 -20.00
N PRO A 75 -21.77 -14.15 -18.71
CA PRO A 75 -22.75 -14.34 -17.64
C PRO A 75 -23.52 -13.04 -17.40
N THR A 76 -24.72 -13.16 -16.80
CA THR A 76 -25.57 -12.00 -16.46
C THR A 76 -24.83 -11.02 -15.54
N GLU A 77 -24.06 -11.54 -14.60
CA GLU A 77 -23.22 -10.73 -13.71
C GLU A 77 -21.81 -11.30 -13.63
N LEU A 78 -20.81 -10.41 -13.75
CA LEU A 78 -19.41 -10.77 -13.68
C LEU A 78 -18.63 -9.71 -12.91
N GLU A 79 -17.80 -10.14 -11.96
CA GLU A 79 -16.82 -9.28 -11.28
C GLU A 79 -15.40 -9.73 -11.61
N VAL A 80 -14.59 -8.79 -12.11
CA VAL A 80 -13.17 -8.98 -12.41
C VAL A 80 -12.35 -8.00 -11.61
N ARG A 81 -11.27 -8.47 -10.96
CA ARG A 81 -10.30 -7.60 -10.29
C ARG A 81 -8.99 -7.55 -11.07
N GLY A 82 -8.36 -6.40 -11.00
CA GLY A 82 -7.08 -6.18 -11.65
C GLY A 82 -6.38 -4.94 -11.14
N GLU A 83 -5.23 -4.69 -11.73
CA GLU A 83 -4.37 -3.56 -11.39
C GLU A 83 -4.34 -2.56 -12.54
N VAL A 84 -4.68 -1.29 -12.25
CA VAL A 84 -4.44 -0.16 -13.15
C VAL A 84 -3.01 0.30 -12.97
N TYR A 85 -2.26 0.40 -14.07
CA TYR A 85 -0.85 0.77 -14.04
C TYR A 85 -0.47 1.66 -15.22
N MET A 86 0.72 2.24 -15.15
CA MET A 86 1.34 2.97 -16.25
C MET A 86 2.69 2.34 -16.57
N GLU A 87 3.04 2.27 -17.86
CA GLU A 87 4.37 1.81 -18.27
C GLU A 87 5.45 2.84 -17.92
N LYS A 88 6.66 2.36 -17.65
CA LYS A 88 7.82 3.19 -17.27
C LYS A 88 8.09 4.30 -18.32
N ARG A 89 8.08 3.94 -19.60
CA ARG A 89 8.31 4.86 -20.73
C ARG A 89 7.27 5.98 -20.78
N ASP A 90 6.01 5.65 -20.56
CA ASP A 90 4.91 6.62 -20.57
C ASP A 90 4.98 7.54 -19.35
N PHE A 91 5.32 7.00 -18.20
CA PHE A 91 5.55 7.77 -16.98
C PHE A 91 6.70 8.78 -17.13
N GLU A 92 7.83 8.35 -17.70
CA GLU A 92 8.98 9.22 -17.97
C GLU A 92 8.60 10.36 -18.93
N ARG A 93 7.90 10.02 -20.02
CA ARG A 93 7.40 11.00 -20.99
C ARG A 93 6.48 12.01 -20.33
N PHE A 94 5.51 11.53 -19.55
CA PHE A 94 4.54 12.38 -18.84
C PHE A 94 5.23 13.32 -17.85
N ASN A 95 6.15 12.83 -17.03
CA ASN A 95 6.90 13.68 -16.11
C ASN A 95 7.83 14.69 -16.83
N LYS A 96 8.41 14.32 -17.98
CA LYS A 96 9.20 15.25 -18.79
C LYS A 96 8.37 16.42 -19.30
N GLU A 97 7.12 16.18 -19.72
CA GLU A 97 6.18 17.22 -20.14
C GLU A 97 5.79 18.13 -18.99
N ARG A 98 5.47 17.55 -17.81
CA ARG A 98 5.16 18.32 -16.58
C ARG A 98 6.32 19.22 -16.17
N LYS A 99 7.57 18.70 -16.25
CA LYS A 99 8.77 19.47 -15.95
C LYS A 99 8.90 20.70 -16.84
N LYS A 100 8.59 20.56 -18.16
CA LYS A 100 8.61 21.69 -19.10
C LYS A 100 7.57 22.76 -18.76
N LYS A 101 6.43 22.35 -18.16
CA LYS A 101 5.35 23.26 -17.72
C LYS A 101 5.56 23.83 -16.31
N GLY A 102 6.65 23.48 -15.62
CA GLY A 102 6.89 23.90 -14.23
C GLY A 102 5.97 23.25 -13.21
N GLU A 103 5.30 22.12 -13.57
CA GLU A 103 4.36 21.43 -12.72
C GLU A 103 5.09 20.42 -11.80
N ILE A 104 4.45 20.13 -10.65
CA ILE A 104 4.96 19.12 -9.69
C ILE A 104 5.00 17.74 -10.34
N LEU A 105 6.14 17.07 -10.27
CA LEU A 105 6.33 15.73 -10.82
C LEU A 105 5.68 14.66 -9.96
N PHE A 106 5.18 13.61 -10.60
CA PHE A 106 4.76 12.41 -9.87
C PHE A 106 5.98 11.62 -9.41
N ALA A 107 5.89 11.08 -8.19
CA ALA A 107 6.98 10.34 -7.58
C ALA A 107 7.24 8.97 -8.24
N ASN A 108 6.17 8.28 -8.64
CA ASN A 108 6.24 6.96 -9.27
C ASN A 108 4.98 6.67 -10.09
N PRO A 109 4.99 5.65 -10.99
CA PRO A 109 3.84 5.27 -11.81
C PRO A 109 2.60 4.90 -11.01
N ARG A 110 2.74 4.27 -9.82
CA ARG A 110 1.63 3.90 -8.95
C ARG A 110 0.89 5.12 -8.44
N ASN A 111 1.60 6.12 -7.92
CA ASN A 111 0.98 7.36 -7.43
C ASN A 111 0.28 8.12 -8.54
N LEU A 112 0.87 8.12 -9.77
CA LEU A 112 0.23 8.70 -10.93
C LEU A 112 -1.06 7.94 -11.29
N SER A 113 -1.03 6.61 -11.35
CA SER A 113 -2.19 5.79 -11.65
C SER A 113 -3.31 6.02 -10.62
N ALA A 114 -3.00 5.95 -9.32
CA ALA A 114 -3.96 6.19 -8.24
C ALA A 114 -4.57 7.60 -8.30
N GLY A 115 -3.73 8.62 -8.52
CA GLY A 115 -4.17 10.00 -8.67
C GLY A 115 -4.98 10.25 -9.95
N SER A 116 -4.78 9.46 -11.00
CA SER A 116 -5.52 9.55 -12.24
C SER A 116 -6.93 8.97 -12.12
N ILE A 117 -7.03 7.80 -11.51
CA ILE A 117 -8.32 7.10 -11.36
C ILE A 117 -9.26 7.83 -10.40
N ARG A 118 -8.74 8.67 -9.52
CA ARG A 118 -9.52 9.47 -8.57
C ARG A 118 -9.82 10.89 -9.02
N GLN A 119 -9.56 11.24 -10.29
CA GLN A 119 -9.92 12.55 -10.81
C GLN A 119 -11.44 12.68 -10.93
N LEU A 120 -11.97 13.87 -10.62
CA LEU A 120 -13.39 14.16 -10.80
C LEU A 120 -13.75 14.29 -12.29
N ASP A 121 -12.81 14.79 -13.10
CA ASP A 121 -12.97 14.90 -14.55
C ASP A 121 -12.34 13.68 -15.24
N PRO A 122 -13.15 12.81 -15.88
CA PRO A 122 -12.64 11.63 -16.61
C PRO A 122 -11.73 11.99 -17.79
N MET A 123 -11.82 13.20 -18.35
CA MET A 123 -10.94 13.62 -19.45
C MET A 123 -9.48 13.72 -19.00
N LEU A 124 -9.25 14.02 -17.71
CA LEU A 124 -7.89 13.98 -17.14
C LEU A 124 -7.36 12.55 -17.06
N ALA A 125 -8.20 11.58 -16.75
CA ALA A 125 -7.81 10.16 -16.78
C ALA A 125 -7.55 9.70 -18.22
N ALA A 126 -8.41 10.07 -19.17
CA ALA A 126 -8.28 9.76 -20.60
C ALA A 126 -6.98 10.31 -21.21
N SER A 127 -6.49 11.46 -20.74
CA SER A 127 -5.23 12.06 -21.22
C SER A 127 -3.99 11.30 -20.79
N ARG A 128 -4.13 10.28 -19.92
CA ARG A 128 -3.02 9.51 -19.34
C ARG A 128 -3.04 8.08 -19.87
N PRO A 129 -1.92 7.57 -20.39
CA PRO A 129 -1.85 6.23 -21.01
C PRO A 129 -1.85 5.12 -19.94
N LEU A 130 -2.97 5.02 -19.22
CA LEU A 130 -3.20 3.98 -18.23
C LEU A 130 -3.52 2.64 -18.90
N LYS A 131 -3.11 1.56 -18.26
CA LYS A 131 -3.39 0.19 -18.66
C LYS A 131 -3.97 -0.61 -17.51
N PHE A 132 -4.65 -1.69 -17.81
CA PHE A 132 -5.25 -2.61 -16.85
C PHE A 132 -4.74 -4.03 -17.08
N LEU A 133 -4.43 -4.73 -16.01
CA LEU A 133 -4.08 -6.15 -15.99
C LEU A 133 -5.01 -6.88 -15.03
N ALA A 134 -5.80 -7.81 -15.54
CA ALA A 134 -6.68 -8.64 -14.73
C ALA A 134 -5.89 -9.75 -14.02
N TYR A 135 -6.23 -10.02 -12.74
CA TYR A 135 -5.58 -11.07 -11.95
C TYR A 135 -6.56 -11.96 -11.19
N ASP A 136 -7.84 -11.62 -11.11
CA ASP A 136 -8.82 -12.37 -10.30
C ASP A 136 -10.20 -12.33 -10.96
N LEU A 137 -10.83 -13.49 -11.09
CA LEU A 137 -12.22 -13.67 -11.53
C LEU A 137 -13.05 -14.05 -10.30
N VAL A 138 -13.74 -13.06 -9.74
CA VAL A 138 -14.50 -13.23 -8.48
C VAL A 138 -15.74 -14.09 -8.66
N SER A 139 -16.42 -13.94 -9.82
CA SER A 139 -17.62 -14.69 -10.15
C SER A 139 -17.31 -16.16 -10.42
N ASP A 140 -18.13 -17.04 -9.87
CA ASP A 140 -18.03 -18.48 -10.10
C ASP A 140 -18.69 -18.85 -11.43
N LEU A 141 -17.88 -19.25 -12.39
CA LEU A 141 -18.27 -19.79 -13.69
C LEU A 141 -17.99 -21.30 -13.81
N GLY A 142 -17.84 -21.98 -12.66
CA GLY A 142 -17.48 -23.39 -12.58
C GLY A 142 -15.99 -23.68 -12.66
N GLN A 143 -15.15 -22.66 -12.60
CA GLN A 143 -13.69 -22.83 -12.55
C GLN A 143 -13.26 -23.44 -11.22
N THR A 144 -12.49 -24.53 -11.30
CA THR A 144 -12.00 -25.24 -10.13
C THR A 144 -10.56 -24.85 -9.76
N LEU A 145 -9.86 -24.20 -10.68
CA LEU A 145 -8.46 -23.79 -10.54
C LEU A 145 -8.30 -22.30 -10.84
N HIS A 146 -7.50 -21.61 -10.06
CA HIS A 146 -7.14 -20.20 -10.29
C HIS A 146 -6.44 -19.99 -11.66
N SER A 147 -5.63 -20.93 -12.09
CA SER A 147 -5.05 -20.90 -13.46
C SER A 147 -6.11 -20.89 -14.56
N LYS A 148 -7.27 -21.54 -14.35
CA LYS A 148 -8.40 -21.52 -15.30
C LYS A 148 -9.12 -20.16 -15.30
N GLU A 149 -9.13 -19.44 -14.18
CA GLU A 149 -9.63 -18.05 -14.13
C GLU A 149 -8.88 -17.16 -15.12
N HIS A 150 -7.56 -17.28 -15.17
CA HIS A 150 -6.74 -16.53 -16.13
C HIS A 150 -7.00 -16.90 -17.58
N GLU A 151 -7.29 -18.17 -17.88
CA GLU A 151 -7.69 -18.60 -19.22
C GLU A 151 -9.06 -17.98 -19.61
N ILE A 152 -10.02 -17.99 -18.69
CA ILE A 152 -11.34 -17.39 -18.87
C ILE A 152 -11.20 -15.87 -19.07
N LEU A 153 -10.44 -15.19 -18.22
CA LEU A 153 -10.20 -13.74 -18.34
C LEU A 153 -9.61 -13.36 -19.72
N LYS A 154 -8.64 -14.13 -20.22
CA LYS A 154 -8.10 -13.95 -21.57
C LYS A 154 -9.17 -14.11 -22.66
N SER A 155 -10.01 -15.13 -22.53
CA SER A 155 -11.08 -15.42 -23.50
C SER A 155 -12.19 -14.35 -23.49
N LEU A 156 -12.36 -13.64 -22.36
CA LEU A 156 -13.27 -12.50 -22.22
C LEU A 156 -12.68 -11.17 -22.77
N GLY A 157 -11.43 -11.18 -23.27
CA GLY A 157 -10.74 -10.00 -23.82
C GLY A 157 -9.84 -9.26 -22.84
N PHE A 158 -9.67 -9.74 -21.61
CA PHE A 158 -8.78 -9.11 -20.65
C PHE A 158 -7.31 -9.45 -20.89
N LYS A 159 -6.42 -8.49 -20.64
CA LYS A 159 -5.00 -8.75 -20.52
C LYS A 159 -4.70 -9.31 -19.14
N THR A 160 -3.93 -10.39 -19.09
CA THR A 160 -3.43 -11.03 -17.86
C THR A 160 -1.91 -11.14 -17.92
N ASP A 161 -1.26 -11.51 -16.81
CA ASP A 161 0.19 -11.72 -16.80
C ASP A 161 0.60 -12.86 -17.75
N PRO A 162 1.38 -12.57 -18.80
CA PRO A 162 1.84 -13.61 -19.74
C PRO A 162 2.90 -14.53 -19.16
N THR A 163 3.49 -14.19 -18.02
CA THR A 163 4.55 -14.97 -17.34
C THR A 163 4.01 -15.84 -16.22
N ALA A 164 2.72 -15.64 -15.86
CA ALA A 164 2.07 -16.41 -14.81
C ALA A 164 2.06 -17.91 -15.12
N ARG A 165 2.25 -18.74 -14.09
CA ARG A 165 2.31 -20.18 -14.26
C ARG A 165 1.92 -20.97 -13.02
N VAL A 166 1.52 -22.21 -13.24
CA VAL A 166 1.33 -23.21 -12.19
C VAL A 166 2.69 -23.68 -11.69
N CYS A 167 2.82 -23.80 -10.37
CA CYS A 167 3.98 -24.32 -9.65
C CYS A 167 3.54 -25.49 -8.78
N ASN A 168 4.18 -26.66 -8.93
CA ASN A 168 3.84 -27.88 -8.20
C ASN A 168 4.47 -27.96 -6.82
N SER A 169 5.36 -27.03 -6.49
CA SER A 169 6.05 -26.97 -5.21
C SER A 169 6.46 -25.54 -4.84
N ILE A 170 6.77 -25.33 -3.56
CA ILE A 170 7.37 -24.07 -3.09
C ILE A 170 8.74 -23.82 -3.73
N GLY A 171 9.50 -24.90 -4.02
CA GLY A 171 10.78 -24.79 -4.75
C GLY A 171 10.61 -24.15 -6.14
N GLU A 172 9.56 -24.54 -6.88
CA GLU A 172 9.23 -23.94 -8.17
C GLU A 172 8.78 -22.47 -8.02
N VAL A 173 8.02 -22.15 -6.98
CA VAL A 173 7.64 -20.76 -6.65
C VAL A 173 8.86 -19.90 -6.39
N ILE A 174 9.82 -20.40 -5.60
CA ILE A 174 11.08 -19.66 -5.31
C ILE A 174 11.91 -19.49 -6.59
N SER A 175 11.95 -20.51 -7.44
CA SER A 175 12.63 -20.45 -8.74
C SER A 175 12.00 -19.43 -9.66
N TYR A 176 10.66 -19.36 -9.72
CA TYR A 176 9.93 -18.34 -10.46
C TYR A 176 10.20 -16.93 -9.91
N TRP A 177 10.14 -16.74 -8.59
CA TRP A 177 10.47 -15.48 -7.94
C TRP A 177 11.90 -15.02 -8.30
N GLY A 178 12.88 -15.92 -8.26
CA GLY A 178 14.27 -15.63 -8.64
C GLY A 178 14.42 -15.23 -10.10
N PHE A 179 13.69 -15.91 -11.01
CA PHE A 179 13.63 -15.58 -12.43
C PHE A 179 13.04 -14.18 -12.67
N ILE A 180 11.89 -13.87 -12.05
CA ILE A 180 11.24 -12.58 -12.19
C ILE A 180 12.10 -11.46 -11.56
N LYS A 181 12.76 -11.71 -10.43
CA LYS A 181 13.68 -10.75 -9.81
C LYS A 181 14.78 -10.30 -10.78
N LYS A 182 15.35 -11.23 -11.56
CA LYS A 182 16.37 -10.91 -12.58
C LYS A 182 15.81 -10.12 -13.76
N LYS A 183 14.54 -10.35 -14.11
CA LYS A 183 13.85 -9.68 -15.22
C LYS A 183 13.18 -8.37 -14.83
N ARG A 184 13.09 -8.03 -13.55
CA ARG A 184 12.35 -6.89 -13.02
C ARG A 184 12.61 -5.58 -13.78
N ASP A 185 13.87 -5.28 -14.03
CA ASP A 185 14.25 -4.00 -14.62
C ASP A 185 13.93 -3.91 -16.11
N SER A 186 13.88 -5.06 -16.81
CA SER A 186 13.53 -5.15 -18.24
C SER A 186 12.02 -5.14 -18.51
N LEU A 187 11.18 -5.32 -17.49
CA LEU A 187 9.73 -5.24 -17.67
C LEU A 187 9.28 -3.81 -17.98
N PRO A 188 8.28 -3.64 -18.86
CA PRO A 188 7.81 -2.31 -19.26
C PRO A 188 7.10 -1.55 -18.13
N PHE A 189 6.71 -2.21 -17.05
CA PHE A 189 6.03 -1.64 -15.90
C PHE A 189 6.73 -2.02 -14.59
N MET A 190 6.34 -1.37 -13.49
CA MET A 190 6.92 -1.63 -12.18
C MET A 190 6.24 -2.83 -11.52
N ILE A 191 7.05 -3.65 -10.83
CA ILE A 191 6.59 -4.74 -9.98
C ILE A 191 7.31 -4.69 -8.63
N ASP A 192 6.63 -5.06 -7.55
CA ASP A 192 7.23 -5.09 -6.20
C ASP A 192 7.45 -6.52 -5.66
N GLY A 193 7.10 -7.54 -6.46
CA GLY A 193 7.24 -8.95 -6.09
C GLY A 193 6.51 -9.88 -7.04
N VAL A 194 6.17 -11.06 -6.53
CA VAL A 194 5.25 -12.00 -7.14
C VAL A 194 4.11 -12.31 -6.17
N VAL A 195 2.92 -12.55 -6.71
CA VAL A 195 1.78 -13.08 -5.95
C VAL A 195 1.75 -14.58 -6.13
N VAL A 196 1.49 -15.29 -5.05
CA VAL A 196 1.37 -16.75 -5.03
C VAL A 196 0.00 -17.09 -4.47
N VAL A 197 -0.80 -17.77 -5.28
CA VAL A 197 -2.16 -18.19 -4.95
C VAL A 197 -2.20 -19.71 -4.90
N VAL A 198 -2.94 -20.30 -3.97
CA VAL A 198 -3.24 -21.73 -4.00
C VAL A 198 -4.11 -22.00 -5.21
N ASN A 199 -3.63 -22.85 -6.13
CA ASN A 199 -4.26 -23.03 -7.46
C ASN A 199 -5.64 -23.70 -7.40
N ASP A 200 -5.89 -24.59 -6.43
CA ASP A 200 -7.19 -25.26 -6.25
C ASP A 200 -8.14 -24.36 -5.44
N ASN A 201 -9.29 -23.97 -6.07
CA ASN A 201 -10.25 -23.06 -5.47
C ASN A 201 -10.99 -23.65 -4.27
N LYS A 202 -11.15 -24.99 -4.18
CA LYS A 202 -11.73 -25.65 -3.01
C LYS A 202 -10.77 -25.59 -1.82
N ILE A 203 -9.49 -25.86 -2.07
CA ILE A 203 -8.45 -25.73 -1.04
C ILE A 203 -8.32 -24.27 -0.60
N PHE A 204 -8.30 -23.33 -1.55
CA PHE A 204 -8.27 -21.90 -1.28
C PHE A 204 -9.39 -21.46 -0.33
N SER A 205 -10.63 -21.84 -0.64
CA SER A 205 -11.82 -21.52 0.18
C SER A 205 -11.74 -22.16 1.57
N LYS A 206 -11.27 -23.42 1.68
CA LYS A 206 -11.07 -24.15 2.95
C LYS A 206 -10.07 -23.47 3.86
N LEU A 207 -9.04 -22.80 3.32
CA LEU A 207 -8.05 -22.09 4.11
C LEU A 207 -8.61 -20.87 4.83
N GLY A 208 -9.69 -20.28 4.31
CA GLY A 208 -10.36 -19.13 4.89
C GLY A 208 -9.49 -17.87 4.94
N VAL A 209 -9.87 -16.96 5.83
CA VAL A 209 -9.21 -15.65 5.99
C VAL A 209 -8.51 -15.52 7.33
N ALA A 210 -7.51 -14.64 7.40
CA ALA A 210 -6.87 -14.19 8.62
C ALA A 210 -6.97 -12.65 8.68
N GLY A 211 -7.77 -12.13 9.59
CA GLY A 211 -8.14 -10.71 9.58
C GLY A 211 -8.91 -10.36 8.29
N LYS A 212 -8.32 -9.49 7.44
CA LYS A 212 -8.91 -9.09 6.15
C LYS A 212 -8.25 -9.75 4.93
N SER A 213 -7.34 -10.69 5.14
CA SER A 213 -6.55 -11.28 4.05
C SER A 213 -6.80 -12.77 3.90
N PRO A 214 -7.09 -13.29 2.69
CA PRO A 214 -7.18 -14.72 2.43
C PRO A 214 -5.86 -15.41 2.79
N ARG A 215 -5.95 -16.59 3.43
CA ARG A 215 -4.76 -17.40 3.76
C ARG A 215 -4.16 -18.09 2.55
N GLY A 216 -4.94 -18.28 1.49
CA GLY A 216 -4.52 -18.90 0.25
C GLY A 216 -3.66 -18.01 -0.66
N ILE A 217 -3.50 -16.71 -0.33
CA ILE A 217 -2.68 -15.76 -1.10
C ILE A 217 -1.50 -15.28 -0.26
N ARG A 218 -0.32 -15.20 -0.88
CA ARG A 218 0.86 -14.56 -0.29
C ARG A 218 1.64 -13.79 -1.35
N ALA A 219 2.15 -12.62 -0.97
CA ALA A 219 3.08 -11.87 -1.79
C ALA A 219 4.52 -12.15 -1.34
N LEU A 220 5.37 -12.54 -2.28
CA LEU A 220 6.82 -12.64 -2.12
C LEU A 220 7.41 -11.36 -2.71
N LYS A 221 7.60 -10.36 -1.87
CA LYS A 221 8.17 -9.08 -2.29
C LYS A 221 9.66 -9.21 -2.58
N PHE A 222 10.14 -8.40 -3.52
CA PHE A 222 11.58 -8.20 -3.66
C PHE A 222 12.09 -7.37 -2.50
N SER A 223 13.38 -7.48 -2.19
CA SER A 223 14.04 -6.55 -1.27
C SER A 223 13.74 -5.13 -1.72
N GLY A 224 13.45 -4.27 -0.78
CA GLY A 224 13.22 -2.85 -1.05
C GLY A 224 14.42 -2.21 -1.73
N MET A 225 14.18 -1.10 -2.40
CA MET A 225 15.29 -0.27 -2.86
C MET A 225 16.03 0.28 -1.64
N GLN A 226 17.34 0.28 -1.72
CA GLN A 226 18.22 0.75 -0.64
C GLN A 226 19.00 1.98 -1.11
N ALA A 227 19.24 2.89 -0.18
CA ALA A 227 20.15 4.02 -0.38
C ALA A 227 20.95 4.28 0.87
N THR A 228 22.14 4.85 0.71
CA THR A 228 23.02 5.21 1.81
C THR A 228 22.85 6.69 2.12
N THR A 229 22.61 7.01 3.38
CA THR A 229 22.47 8.39 3.88
C THR A 229 23.00 8.50 5.30
N ARG A 230 23.01 9.72 5.87
CA ARG A 230 23.49 9.99 7.22
C ARG A 230 22.33 10.31 8.16
N ILE A 231 22.40 9.83 9.40
CA ILE A 231 21.48 10.22 10.47
C ILE A 231 21.90 11.58 11.02
N VAL A 232 21.00 12.55 10.89
CA VAL A 232 21.20 13.90 11.42
C VAL A 232 20.75 13.98 12.87
N ASP A 233 19.62 13.30 13.20
CA ASP A 233 19.02 13.32 14.52
C ASP A 233 18.14 12.09 14.73
N ILE A 234 17.81 11.76 15.98
CA ILE A 234 16.84 10.72 16.34
C ILE A 234 15.81 11.35 17.27
N GLN A 235 14.57 11.43 16.81
CA GLN A 235 13.45 12.00 17.56
C GLN A 235 12.43 10.94 17.92
N LEU A 236 11.67 11.19 18.99
CA LEU A 236 10.61 10.30 19.47
C LEU A 236 9.25 10.82 19.09
N GLN A 237 8.42 9.96 18.53
CA GLN A 237 7.02 10.24 18.26
C GLN A 237 6.14 9.50 19.26
N VAL A 238 5.10 10.17 19.76
CA VAL A 238 4.11 9.60 20.69
C VAL A 238 2.85 9.30 19.90
N GLY A 239 2.56 8.02 19.70
CA GLY A 239 1.35 7.61 19.01
C GLY A 239 0.09 7.67 19.90
N ARG A 240 -1.06 7.48 19.29
CA ARG A 240 -2.40 7.53 19.94
C ARG A 240 -2.53 6.67 21.19
N THR A 241 -1.89 5.51 21.24
CA THR A 241 -1.91 4.59 22.39
C THR A 241 -0.78 4.82 23.39
N GLY A 242 -0.10 5.96 23.27
CA GLY A 242 1.07 6.28 24.08
C GLY A 242 2.37 5.62 23.62
N ALA A 243 2.33 4.79 22.58
CA ALA A 243 3.53 4.13 22.03
C ALA A 243 4.58 5.16 21.63
N ILE A 244 5.82 4.96 22.08
CA ILE A 244 6.96 5.82 21.76
C ILE A 244 7.75 5.16 20.63
N THR A 245 7.77 5.81 19.47
CA THR A 245 8.46 5.31 18.28
C THR A 245 9.66 6.21 17.94
N PRO A 246 10.90 5.70 17.95
CA PRO A 246 12.06 6.44 17.50
C PRO A 246 12.08 6.54 15.98
N VAL A 247 12.36 7.74 15.47
CA VAL A 247 12.45 8.07 14.05
C VAL A 247 13.79 8.75 13.78
N ALA A 248 14.57 8.17 12.87
CA ALA A 248 15.79 8.79 12.37
C ALA A 248 15.45 9.90 11.39
N TYR A 249 15.96 11.08 11.62
CA TYR A 249 16.02 12.19 10.68
C TYR A 249 17.29 12.05 9.87
N LEU A 250 17.18 12.14 8.57
CA LEU A 250 18.21 11.78 7.61
C LEU A 250 18.59 12.97 6.75
N GLU A 251 19.82 13.02 6.29
CA GLU A 251 20.15 13.82 5.11
C GLU A 251 19.24 13.36 3.96
N PRO A 252 18.54 14.31 3.28
CA PRO A 252 17.57 13.92 2.25
C PRO A 252 18.21 13.11 1.13
N ILE A 253 17.65 11.93 0.84
CA ILE A 253 18.11 11.03 -0.22
C ILE A 253 16.96 10.62 -1.14
N SER A 254 17.22 10.52 -2.45
CA SER A 254 16.26 9.98 -3.40
C SER A 254 16.23 8.46 -3.32
N LEU A 255 15.06 7.89 -3.01
CA LEU A 255 14.88 6.45 -2.86
C LEU A 255 13.52 6.03 -3.44
N ALA A 256 13.53 5.13 -4.43
CA ALA A 256 12.32 4.69 -5.13
C ALA A 256 11.44 5.85 -5.66
N GLY A 257 12.09 6.89 -6.23
CA GLY A 257 11.40 8.04 -6.84
C GLY A 257 10.84 9.07 -5.85
N VAL A 258 11.11 8.94 -4.55
CA VAL A 258 10.72 9.92 -3.54
C VAL A 258 11.94 10.40 -2.75
N THR A 259 11.85 11.62 -2.22
CA THR A 259 12.86 12.12 -1.28
C THR A 259 12.54 11.62 0.12
N VAL A 260 13.45 10.84 0.68
CA VAL A 260 13.37 10.31 2.05
C VAL A 260 14.24 11.15 2.96
N SER A 261 13.64 11.77 3.98
CA SER A 261 14.29 12.53 5.04
C SER A 261 14.05 11.97 6.44
N ARG A 262 13.23 10.91 6.55
CA ARG A 262 12.92 10.23 7.81
C ARG A 262 12.79 8.73 7.59
N ALA A 263 13.26 7.94 8.55
CA ALA A 263 13.09 6.49 8.55
C ALA A 263 12.76 6.00 9.96
N THR A 264 11.92 4.96 10.05
CA THR A 264 11.63 4.37 11.35
C THR A 264 12.83 3.58 11.88
N LEU A 265 12.99 3.65 13.19
CA LEU A 265 13.91 2.79 13.95
C LEU A 265 13.14 1.75 14.78
N HIS A 266 11.82 1.63 14.52
CA HIS A 266 10.88 0.71 15.14
C HIS A 266 10.76 0.87 16.66
N ASN A 267 11.78 0.52 17.42
CA ASN A 267 11.83 0.57 18.89
C ASN A 267 13.29 0.63 19.40
N GLN A 268 13.46 0.70 20.72
CA GLN A 268 14.77 0.74 21.35
C GLN A 268 15.61 -0.52 21.08
N ASP A 269 14.99 -1.69 21.08
CA ASP A 269 15.69 -2.96 20.89
C ASP A 269 16.33 -3.02 19.50
N GLU A 270 15.65 -2.47 18.49
CA GLU A 270 16.18 -2.38 17.14
C GLU A 270 17.34 -1.38 17.02
N ILE A 271 17.28 -0.25 17.73
CA ILE A 271 18.41 0.70 17.83
C ILE A 271 19.62 0.01 18.43
N GLN A 272 19.42 -0.75 19.51
CA GLN A 272 20.50 -1.49 20.17
C GLN A 272 21.04 -2.62 19.29
N ARG A 273 20.16 -3.38 18.63
CA ARG A 273 20.53 -4.48 17.72
C ARG A 273 21.39 -4.00 16.56
N LEU A 274 21.07 -2.84 16.01
CA LEU A 274 21.79 -2.23 14.89
C LEU A 274 22.97 -1.35 15.37
N ASP A 275 23.09 -1.07 16.66
CA ASP A 275 24.02 -0.08 17.26
C ASP A 275 23.94 1.28 16.56
N VAL A 276 22.70 1.79 16.39
CA VAL A 276 22.45 3.07 15.70
C VAL A 276 22.84 4.23 16.59
N ARG A 277 23.59 5.19 16.01
CA ARG A 277 24.01 6.45 16.66
C ARG A 277 23.64 7.65 15.79
N VAL A 278 23.43 8.78 16.41
CA VAL A 278 23.30 10.06 15.69
C VAL A 278 24.65 10.38 15.04
N GLY A 279 24.64 10.71 13.76
CA GLY A 279 25.84 10.91 12.95
C GLY A 279 26.24 9.70 12.10
N ASP A 280 25.67 8.51 12.33
CA ASP A 280 25.97 7.31 11.55
C ASP A 280 25.60 7.43 10.07
N THR A 281 26.44 6.84 9.24
CA THR A 281 26.08 6.50 7.86
C THR A 281 25.32 5.20 7.86
N VAL A 282 24.13 5.20 7.26
CA VAL A 282 23.18 4.06 7.31
C VAL A 282 22.67 3.69 5.95
N ILE A 283 22.25 2.43 5.81
CA ILE A 283 21.44 1.96 4.67
C ILE A 283 19.99 2.05 5.08
N VAL A 284 19.23 2.80 4.30
CA VAL A 284 17.77 2.93 4.41
C VAL A 284 17.12 2.13 3.30
N GLU A 285 16.11 1.36 3.64
CA GLU A 285 15.32 0.56 2.70
C GLU A 285 13.88 1.06 2.62
N ARG A 286 13.35 1.11 1.40
CA ARG A 286 11.93 1.32 1.14
C ARG A 286 11.40 0.21 0.26
N ALA A 287 10.53 -0.64 0.80
CA ALA A 287 9.86 -1.71 0.08
C ALA A 287 8.46 -1.24 -0.34
N GLY A 288 8.27 -0.96 -1.64
CA GLY A 288 7.00 -0.44 -2.18
C GLY A 288 6.58 0.89 -1.50
N ASP A 289 5.30 1.02 -1.13
CA ASP A 289 4.74 2.20 -0.43
C ASP A 289 4.87 2.11 1.12
N VAL A 290 5.84 1.32 1.62
CA VAL A 290 6.06 1.15 3.07
C VAL A 290 6.92 2.32 3.60
N ILE A 291 6.74 2.63 4.88
CA ILE A 291 7.54 3.63 5.60
C ILE A 291 9.01 3.23 5.51
N PRO A 292 9.92 4.14 5.09
CA PRO A 292 11.35 3.85 5.05
C PRO A 292 11.87 3.41 6.42
N ALA A 293 12.77 2.43 6.45
CA ALA A 293 13.38 1.93 7.67
C ALA A 293 14.91 1.89 7.55
N VAL A 294 15.60 2.14 8.65
CA VAL A 294 17.04 1.89 8.74
C VAL A 294 17.24 0.38 8.88
N VAL A 295 17.98 -0.22 7.94
CA VAL A 295 18.20 -1.68 7.91
C VAL A 295 19.63 -2.08 8.30
N ARG A 296 20.59 -1.18 8.14
CA ARG A 296 21.99 -1.43 8.49
C ARG A 296 22.73 -0.13 8.79
N VAL A 297 23.65 -0.19 9.76
CA VAL A 297 24.63 0.84 10.05
C VAL A 297 25.95 0.47 9.38
N LEU A 298 26.61 1.44 8.76
CA LEU A 298 27.95 1.30 8.18
C LEU A 298 28.97 1.74 9.23
N GLY A 299 29.14 0.91 10.28
CA GLY A 299 30.00 1.23 11.44
C GLY A 299 31.46 1.46 11.07
N GLU A 300 31.91 0.89 9.94
CA GLU A 300 33.22 1.10 9.37
C GLU A 300 33.48 2.55 8.88
N LEU A 301 32.41 3.34 8.71
CA LEU A 301 32.48 4.75 8.30
C LEU A 301 32.40 5.71 9.47
N ARG A 302 32.38 5.22 10.72
CA ARG A 302 32.33 6.08 11.90
C ARG A 302 33.65 6.85 12.07
N SER A 303 33.52 8.13 12.45
CA SER A 303 34.62 9.06 12.71
C SER A 303 34.96 9.19 14.18
N GLY A 304 34.19 8.54 15.08
CA GLY A 304 34.30 8.69 16.53
C GLY A 304 33.54 9.89 17.12
N LYS A 305 32.80 10.63 16.26
CA LYS A 305 31.95 11.77 16.67
C LYS A 305 30.47 11.40 16.81
N GLU A 306 30.15 10.16 16.53
CA GLU A 306 28.77 9.64 16.58
C GLU A 306 28.32 9.49 18.03
N SER A 307 27.14 10.05 18.36
CA SER A 307 26.61 10.02 19.73
C SER A 307 25.58 8.90 19.88
N VAL A 308 25.69 8.15 20.99
CA VAL A 308 24.76 7.08 21.35
C VAL A 308 23.42 7.68 21.70
N PHE A 309 22.36 7.12 21.14
CA PHE A 309 21.00 7.50 21.49
C PHE A 309 20.56 6.80 22.78
N HIS A 310 20.04 7.57 23.72
CA HIS A 310 19.47 7.08 24.97
C HIS A 310 17.97 7.31 25.01
N MET A 311 17.22 6.26 25.28
CA MET A 311 15.78 6.37 25.48
C MET A 311 15.50 7.14 26.75
N PRO A 312 14.69 8.22 26.72
CA PRO A 312 14.36 8.99 27.91
C PRO A 312 13.49 8.15 28.88
N THR A 313 13.57 8.48 30.15
CA THR A 313 12.74 7.87 31.19
C THR A 313 11.37 8.53 31.33
N HIS A 314 11.18 9.72 30.76
CA HIS A 314 9.97 10.51 30.82
C HIS A 314 9.50 10.90 29.42
N CYS A 315 8.19 11.06 29.27
CA CYS A 315 7.58 11.53 28.03
C CYS A 315 8.00 12.96 27.73
N LEU A 316 8.59 13.19 26.55
CA LEU A 316 9.09 14.52 26.13
C LEU A 316 7.97 15.56 25.95
N VAL A 317 6.69 15.13 25.92
CA VAL A 317 5.55 16.02 25.68
C VAL A 317 4.84 16.38 26.97
N CYS A 318 4.63 15.41 27.90
CA CYS A 318 3.84 15.64 29.10
C CYS A 318 4.60 15.36 30.40
N GLY A 319 5.86 14.98 30.38
CA GLY A 319 6.69 14.72 31.55
C GLY A 319 6.36 13.45 32.34
N ALA A 320 5.34 12.68 31.96
CA ALA A 320 4.98 11.44 32.67
C ALA A 320 6.07 10.38 32.49
N GLY A 321 6.35 9.61 33.55
CA GLY A 321 7.28 8.49 33.49
C GLY A 321 6.87 7.46 32.44
N LEU A 322 7.79 7.07 31.55
CA LEU A 322 7.53 6.07 30.54
C LEU A 322 7.52 4.67 31.14
N LEU A 323 6.62 3.82 30.66
CA LEU A 323 6.51 2.43 31.07
C LEU A 323 6.83 1.50 29.90
N ARG A 324 7.54 0.42 30.21
CA ARG A 324 7.74 -0.69 29.27
C ARG A 324 7.23 -1.95 29.94
N PRO A 325 6.04 -2.45 29.55
CA PRO A 325 5.50 -3.69 30.10
C PRO A 325 6.45 -4.86 29.85
N ALA A 326 6.48 -5.80 30.79
CA ALA A 326 7.32 -7.00 30.67
C ALA A 326 6.94 -7.78 29.39
N GLY A 327 7.93 -8.14 28.58
CA GLY A 327 7.73 -8.84 27.30
C GLY A 327 7.35 -7.94 26.10
N GLU A 328 7.13 -6.64 26.29
CA GLU A 328 6.91 -5.70 25.19
C GLU A 328 8.21 -4.98 24.78
N ALA A 329 8.38 -4.79 23.46
CA ALA A 329 9.51 -4.03 22.91
C ALA A 329 9.27 -2.50 22.92
N ILE A 330 8.02 -2.06 23.21
CA ILE A 330 7.59 -0.68 23.01
C ILE A 330 7.44 0.03 24.35
N TRP A 331 8.10 1.17 24.50
CA TRP A 331 7.86 2.10 25.59
C TRP A 331 6.56 2.86 25.38
N ARG A 332 5.86 3.18 26.47
CA ARG A 332 4.59 3.88 26.43
C ARG A 332 4.51 5.02 27.44
N CYS A 333 3.90 6.12 27.01
CA CYS A 333 3.43 7.17 27.91
C CYS A 333 2.09 6.73 28.52
N PRO A 334 2.01 6.54 29.85
CA PRO A 334 0.76 6.08 30.49
C PRO A 334 -0.29 7.18 30.65
N ASN A 335 0.08 8.44 30.48
CA ASN A 335 -0.80 9.59 30.70
C ASN A 335 -1.78 9.78 29.52
N LYS A 336 -2.71 8.87 29.38
CA LYS A 336 -3.64 8.80 28.26
C LYS A 336 -4.49 10.06 28.11
N GLU A 337 -4.99 10.60 29.21
CA GLU A 337 -5.91 11.75 29.22
C GLU A 337 -5.19 13.10 29.32
N GLY A 338 -3.98 13.13 29.89
CA GLY A 338 -3.21 14.33 30.11
C GLY A 338 -2.12 14.62 29.07
N CYS A 339 -1.81 13.67 28.18
CA CYS A 339 -0.75 13.86 27.19
C CYS A 339 -1.26 14.57 25.92
N PRO A 340 -0.82 15.81 25.64
CA PRO A 340 -1.25 16.56 24.44
C PRO A 340 -1.04 15.79 23.14
N ALA A 341 0.11 15.08 23.01
CA ALA A 341 0.38 14.29 21.81
C ALA A 341 -0.63 13.16 21.61
N GLN A 342 -0.98 12.41 22.65
CA GLN A 342 -1.98 11.34 22.56
C GLN A 342 -3.37 11.89 22.21
N LYS A 343 -3.72 13.06 22.74
CA LYS A 343 -4.97 13.75 22.38
C LYS A 343 -5.02 14.13 20.91
N ARG A 344 -3.97 14.77 20.39
CA ARG A 344 -3.88 15.12 18.96
C ARG A 344 -3.97 13.88 18.06
N GLU A 345 -3.20 12.84 18.36
CA GLU A 345 -3.22 11.60 17.60
C GLU A 345 -4.60 10.89 17.66
N SER A 346 -5.31 11.02 18.78
CA SER A 346 -6.69 10.51 18.92
C SER A 346 -7.66 11.30 18.04
N LEU A 347 -7.53 12.62 17.95
CA LEU A 347 -8.33 13.47 17.08
C LEU A 347 -8.02 13.17 15.59
N TYR A 348 -6.75 13.02 15.21
CA TYR A 348 -6.39 12.63 13.84
C TYR A 348 -7.02 11.31 13.43
N HIS A 349 -6.99 10.33 14.36
CA HIS A 349 -7.65 9.04 14.11
C HIS A 349 -9.16 9.19 14.01
N PHE A 350 -9.78 9.97 14.90
CA PHE A 350 -11.21 10.18 14.92
C PHE A 350 -11.74 10.75 13.60
N VAL A 351 -11.10 11.79 13.06
CA VAL A 351 -11.51 12.42 11.80
C VAL A 351 -11.08 11.64 10.57
N SER A 352 -10.17 10.68 10.72
CA SER A 352 -9.61 9.92 9.60
C SER A 352 -10.63 8.97 8.96
N LYS A 353 -10.27 8.43 7.78
CA LYS A 353 -11.03 7.40 7.05
C LYS A 353 -11.32 6.14 7.89
N LYS A 354 -10.55 5.88 8.95
CA LYS A 354 -10.73 4.75 9.88
C LYS A 354 -11.67 5.07 11.03
N GLY A 355 -12.00 6.33 11.24
CA GLY A 355 -12.94 6.83 12.24
C GLY A 355 -14.21 7.36 11.58
N PHE A 356 -14.53 8.62 11.83
CA PHE A 356 -15.73 9.30 11.30
C PHE A 356 -15.61 9.74 9.84
N ASN A 357 -14.42 9.68 9.24
CA ASN A 357 -14.16 10.06 7.85
C ASN A 357 -14.64 11.49 7.49
N ILE A 358 -14.23 12.46 8.27
CA ILE A 358 -14.58 13.86 8.03
C ILE A 358 -13.68 14.39 6.91
N VAL A 359 -14.24 14.48 5.71
CA VAL A 359 -13.50 14.89 4.52
C VAL A 359 -13.02 16.34 4.65
N GLY A 360 -11.75 16.59 4.32
CA GLY A 360 -11.13 17.91 4.44
C GLY A 360 -10.53 18.22 5.81
N LEU A 361 -10.96 17.54 6.88
CA LEU A 361 -10.45 17.75 8.24
C LEU A 361 -9.22 16.86 8.51
N GLY A 362 -8.06 17.30 8.04
CA GLY A 362 -6.79 16.59 8.23
C GLY A 362 -5.98 17.06 9.45
N PRO A 363 -4.83 16.40 9.73
CA PRO A 363 -3.98 16.74 10.89
C PRO A 363 -3.63 18.23 10.99
N LYS A 364 -3.31 18.89 9.87
CA LYS A 364 -2.97 20.33 9.87
C LYS A 364 -4.09 21.24 10.37
N ILE A 365 -5.35 20.91 10.04
CA ILE A 365 -6.50 21.70 10.49
C ILE A 365 -6.80 21.36 11.95
N ILE A 366 -6.70 20.09 12.34
CA ILE A 366 -6.83 19.69 13.75
C ILE A 366 -5.79 20.40 14.61
N ASP A 367 -4.53 20.48 14.17
CA ASP A 367 -3.49 21.23 14.90
C ASP A 367 -3.88 22.68 15.11
N LYS A 368 -4.33 23.37 14.07
CA LYS A 368 -4.79 24.76 14.18
C LYS A 368 -5.95 24.92 15.16
N LEU A 369 -6.95 24.03 15.12
CA LEU A 369 -8.10 24.04 16.02
C LEU A 369 -7.68 23.82 17.47
N VAL A 370 -6.78 22.89 17.72
CA VAL A 370 -6.25 22.58 19.05
C VAL A 370 -5.37 23.73 19.57
N ASP A 371 -4.51 24.29 18.71
CA ASP A 371 -3.61 25.39 19.08
C ASP A 371 -4.39 26.69 19.35
N ALA A 372 -5.52 26.89 18.66
CA ALA A 372 -6.45 28.01 18.93
C ALA A 372 -7.34 27.76 20.16
N GLY A 373 -7.25 26.60 20.82
CA GLY A 373 -8.10 26.24 21.98
C GLY A 373 -9.56 25.96 21.64
N LEU A 374 -9.92 25.86 20.36
CA LEU A 374 -11.29 25.60 19.89
C LEU A 374 -11.71 24.14 20.06
N VAL A 375 -10.75 23.24 20.08
CA VAL A 375 -10.97 21.78 20.19
C VAL A 375 -9.98 21.18 21.18
N SER A 376 -10.49 20.49 22.19
CA SER A 376 -9.73 19.71 23.17
C SER A 376 -10.02 18.22 23.07
N GLY A 377 -11.16 17.85 22.53
CA GLY A 377 -11.64 16.48 22.35
C GLY A 377 -12.54 16.33 21.12
N ALA A 378 -12.91 15.09 20.80
CA ALA A 378 -13.71 14.82 19.60
C ALA A 378 -15.13 15.41 19.64
N ALA A 379 -15.71 15.57 20.85
CA ALA A 379 -17.02 16.17 21.02
C ALA A 379 -17.06 17.63 20.59
N ASP A 380 -15.97 18.38 20.82
CA ASP A 380 -15.89 19.80 20.51
C ASP A 380 -16.01 20.07 19.01
N LEU A 381 -15.64 19.10 18.16
CA LEU A 381 -15.77 19.21 16.70
C LEU A 381 -17.24 19.39 16.24
N PHE A 382 -18.20 18.89 17.03
CA PHE A 382 -19.63 19.01 16.72
C PHE A 382 -20.25 20.31 17.26
N SER A 383 -19.50 21.09 18.04
CA SER A 383 -19.92 22.35 18.61
C SER A 383 -19.35 23.56 17.89
N LEU A 384 -18.43 23.34 16.92
CA LEU A 384 -17.80 24.40 16.13
C LEU A 384 -18.84 25.17 15.30
N GLN A 385 -18.69 26.47 15.28
CA GLN A 385 -19.52 27.39 14.51
C GLN A 385 -18.72 27.92 13.30
N GLU A 386 -19.39 28.37 12.27
CA GLU A 386 -18.72 28.95 11.09
C GLU A 386 -17.78 30.11 11.47
N GLY A 387 -18.20 30.96 12.43
CA GLY A 387 -17.39 32.06 12.94
C GLY A 387 -16.06 31.62 13.56
N ASP A 388 -16.01 30.48 14.21
CA ASP A 388 -14.76 29.93 14.80
C ASP A 388 -13.75 29.57 13.72
N LEU A 389 -14.23 29.10 12.56
CA LEU A 389 -13.39 28.63 11.45
C LEU A 389 -12.87 29.79 10.58
N VAL A 390 -13.60 30.89 10.48
CA VAL A 390 -13.21 32.08 9.70
C VAL A 390 -11.93 32.72 10.27
N LEU A 391 -11.72 32.61 11.58
CA LEU A 391 -10.57 33.18 12.29
C LEU A 391 -9.29 32.34 12.13
N LEU A 392 -9.41 31.11 11.61
CA LEU A 392 -8.25 30.25 11.34
C LEU A 392 -7.59 30.69 10.04
N GLU A 393 -6.37 31.21 10.10
CA GLU A 393 -5.58 31.53 8.91
C GLU A 393 -5.48 30.31 7.97
N ARG A 394 -5.63 30.55 6.67
CA ARG A 394 -5.56 29.52 5.61
C ARG A 394 -4.16 28.98 5.43
#